data_0806deba6d5af92a4d549caacb84abde
#
_entry.id   0806deba6d5af92a4d549caacb84abde
#
_cell.length_a   1.000
_cell.length_b   1.000
_cell.length_c   1.000
_cell.angle_alpha   90.00
_cell.angle_beta   90.00
_cell.angle_gamma   90.00
#
_symmetry.space_group_name_H-M   'P 1'
#
loop_
_entity.id
_entity.type
_entity.pdbx_description
1 polymer ?
#
loop_
_entity_poly.entity_id
_entity_poly.type
_entity_poly.pdbx_seq_one_letter_code
_entity_poly.pdbx_strand_id
1 'polypeptide(L)'
;MKETTVMDHEKDEAVPGLSNSLLSVKGICKTFGSNAVLKGIDLDLRSGEVIALIGGNGAGKSTLMKIIMGIYQADSGEIYVAGEKTELVNPSVALSKGIYMVPQEPMLFPNMTVEENILMGFSESSSELKKRLSDKVSELGWNVNLQRKASTLSIAEQQLVEILRGMMREARILILDEPTSALTFDEVQSLFKVIRNFGKKGIGIIYITHRLNEVFEITTHVSIMKDGMITVNGPVSDFTKEDLVNGLLPPNLEKKTEAQQEEKVFKRENLDPVLVVDDLSGYGFSHIHFSLYPGEILGIAGLVGAGRTELVSTIYGRDQVLSGSVKLDGKDITGLSTRKVLEAGINYVPEDRHYQGLFKISSISANTSSALLNGSKLGRFFLNRKKEDEIAKSYADDFRTKIVGLNDEIGSLSGGNQQKVIIARSLSTSPKVVILDEPTRGIDAAARGDVYNIIHRLKRSGVAVLLVSSDMEEIEELADRAIIMFQGRITGTFSREELTQDRLTSASFGFKGEKEVSE
;
A
#
# COMPACT_ATOMS: atom_id res chain seq x y z
N MET A 1 28.13 25.19 -64.90
CA MET A 1 28.85 24.69 -63.73
C MET A 1 28.05 25.10 -62.51
N LYS A 2 27.31 24.19 -61.91
CA LYS A 2 26.67 24.33 -60.61
C LYS A 2 27.15 23.12 -59.81
N GLU A 3 27.95 23.38 -58.80
CA GLU A 3 28.39 22.41 -57.84
C GLU A 3 27.24 22.01 -56.93
N THR A 4 26.96 20.74 -56.89
CA THR A 4 25.99 20.12 -55.99
C THR A 4 26.74 19.72 -54.76
N THR A 5 26.51 20.43 -53.65
CA THR A 5 27.03 20.09 -52.32
C THR A 5 26.28 18.88 -51.80
N VAL A 6 26.99 17.78 -51.64
CA VAL A 6 26.51 16.56 -50.97
C VAL A 6 26.53 16.85 -49.48
N MET A 7 25.36 16.79 -48.81
CA MET A 7 25.30 16.77 -47.36
C MET A 7 25.71 15.37 -46.87
N ASP A 8 26.82 15.32 -46.16
CA ASP A 8 27.21 14.16 -45.37
C ASP A 8 26.18 13.89 -44.27
N HIS A 9 25.61 12.68 -44.28
CA HIS A 9 24.90 12.15 -43.16
C HIS A 9 25.91 11.79 -42.05
N GLU A 10 25.94 12.54 -40.98
CA GLU A 10 26.62 12.14 -39.74
C GLU A 10 26.08 10.78 -39.33
N LYS A 11 26.96 9.80 -39.32
CA LYS A 11 26.72 8.48 -38.71
C LYS A 11 26.64 8.69 -37.19
N ASP A 12 25.48 8.45 -36.61
CA ASP A 12 25.32 8.32 -35.18
C ASP A 12 26.32 7.29 -34.64
N GLU A 13 27.34 7.74 -33.91
CA GLU A 13 28.28 6.89 -33.20
C GLU A 13 27.50 6.18 -32.06
N ALA A 14 27.39 4.86 -32.16
CA ALA A 14 26.86 4.02 -31.11
C ALA A 14 27.69 4.18 -29.83
N VAL A 15 27.10 4.71 -28.78
CA VAL A 15 27.76 4.89 -27.47
C VAL A 15 28.14 3.52 -26.90
N PRO A 16 29.45 3.28 -26.59
CA PRO A 16 29.88 2.00 -26.04
C PRO A 16 29.21 1.71 -24.70
N GLY A 17 28.50 0.56 -24.58
CA GLY A 17 27.83 0.09 -23.36
C GLY A 17 26.34 -0.11 -23.49
N LEU A 18 25.68 0.34 -24.56
CA LEU A 18 24.20 0.26 -24.75
C LEU A 18 23.74 -0.99 -25.52
N SER A 19 24.62 -1.90 -25.92
CA SER A 19 24.28 -3.01 -26.84
C SER A 19 23.28 -4.04 -26.30
N ASN A 20 22.92 -4.01 -25.01
CA ASN A 20 21.94 -4.93 -24.39
C ASN A 20 20.87 -4.23 -23.54
N SER A 21 20.81 -2.88 -23.55
CA SER A 21 19.81 -2.11 -22.80
C SER A 21 18.51 -2.00 -23.58
N LEU A 22 17.39 -2.38 -22.95
CA LEU A 22 16.05 -2.14 -23.49
C LEU A 22 15.59 -0.70 -23.27
N LEU A 23 15.92 -0.13 -22.11
CA LEU A 23 15.63 1.24 -21.74
C LEU A 23 16.81 1.83 -20.99
N SER A 24 17.25 3.01 -21.41
CA SER A 24 18.24 3.80 -20.68
C SER A 24 17.72 5.22 -20.52
N VAL A 25 17.66 5.66 -19.28
CA VAL A 25 17.24 7.01 -18.87
C VAL A 25 18.46 7.70 -18.32
N LYS A 26 18.82 8.88 -18.84
CA LYS A 26 20.04 9.60 -18.47
C LYS A 26 19.76 11.05 -18.11
N GLY A 27 20.12 11.42 -16.88
CA GLY A 27 20.06 12.79 -16.41
C GLY A 27 18.65 13.41 -16.41
N ILE A 28 17.58 12.63 -16.25
CA ILE A 28 16.20 13.13 -16.35
C ILE A 28 15.88 14.06 -15.19
N CYS A 29 15.53 15.30 -15.54
CA CYS A 29 15.05 16.32 -14.60
C CYS A 29 13.59 16.68 -14.90
N LYS A 30 12.84 17.01 -13.83
CA LYS A 30 11.46 17.51 -13.94
C LYS A 30 11.10 18.42 -12.79
N THR A 31 10.56 19.59 -13.12
CA THR A 31 10.09 20.60 -12.18
C THR A 31 8.62 20.90 -12.42
N PHE A 32 7.84 21.06 -11.37
CA PHE A 32 6.46 21.55 -11.43
C PHE A 32 6.36 22.83 -10.60
N GLY A 33 6.14 23.95 -11.26
CA GLY A 33 6.20 25.27 -10.63
C GLY A 33 7.58 25.52 -10.02
N SER A 34 7.67 25.69 -8.69
CA SER A 34 8.93 25.83 -7.96
C SER A 34 9.49 24.53 -7.39
N ASN A 35 8.79 23.41 -7.57
CA ASN A 35 9.18 22.12 -6.97
C ASN A 35 9.94 21.23 -7.97
N ALA A 36 11.24 21.04 -7.77
CA ALA A 36 12.07 20.11 -8.52
C ALA A 36 11.80 18.69 -8.04
N VAL A 37 11.03 17.92 -8.83
CA VAL A 37 10.60 16.54 -8.50
C VAL A 37 11.61 15.49 -8.93
N LEU A 38 12.27 15.67 -10.09
CA LEU A 38 13.37 14.80 -10.55
C LEU A 38 14.61 15.66 -10.76
N LYS A 39 15.75 15.15 -10.30
CA LYS A 39 17.01 15.91 -10.20
C LYS A 39 18.17 15.14 -10.81
N GLY A 40 18.04 14.73 -12.08
CA GLY A 40 19.08 13.98 -12.78
C GLY A 40 18.99 12.48 -12.51
N ILE A 41 17.90 11.84 -12.94
CA ILE A 41 17.70 10.39 -12.78
C ILE A 41 18.42 9.63 -13.88
N ASP A 42 19.23 8.64 -13.47
CA ASP A 42 19.83 7.64 -14.32
C ASP A 42 19.25 6.26 -13.99
N LEU A 43 18.71 5.55 -14.99
CA LEU A 43 18.16 4.22 -14.83
C LEU A 43 18.37 3.41 -16.13
N ASP A 44 18.97 2.23 -16.01
CA ASP A 44 19.19 1.31 -17.13
C ASP A 44 18.45 -0.01 -16.88
N LEU A 45 17.66 -0.46 -17.85
CA LEU A 45 16.95 -1.74 -17.83
C LEU A 45 17.42 -2.62 -18.99
N ARG A 46 17.88 -3.82 -18.67
CA ARG A 46 18.36 -4.79 -19.65
C ARG A 46 17.28 -5.82 -20.03
N SER A 47 17.54 -6.53 -21.13
CA SER A 47 16.68 -7.64 -21.55
C SER A 47 16.62 -8.73 -20.48
N GLY A 48 15.39 -9.11 -20.07
CA GLY A 48 15.14 -10.13 -19.05
C GLY A 48 15.41 -9.71 -17.62
N GLU A 49 15.80 -8.48 -17.38
CA GLU A 49 16.04 -7.92 -16.05
C GLU A 49 14.75 -7.50 -15.37
N VAL A 50 14.66 -7.69 -14.06
CA VAL A 50 13.58 -7.19 -13.21
C VAL A 50 14.21 -6.21 -12.22
N ILE A 51 13.96 -4.92 -12.41
CA ILE A 51 14.46 -3.87 -11.53
C ILE A 51 13.36 -3.48 -10.52
N ALA A 52 13.66 -3.60 -9.23
CA ALA A 52 12.83 -2.96 -8.22
C ALA A 52 13.09 -1.44 -8.20
N LEU A 53 12.05 -0.65 -8.36
CA LEU A 53 12.09 0.79 -8.12
C LEU A 53 11.38 1.10 -6.82
N ILE A 54 12.14 1.32 -5.75
CA ILE A 54 11.61 1.57 -4.42
C ILE A 54 11.88 3.02 -3.99
N GLY A 55 11.05 3.53 -3.07
CA GLY A 55 11.18 4.91 -2.59
C GLY A 55 9.89 5.38 -1.92
N GLY A 56 9.99 6.37 -1.03
CA GLY A 56 8.83 6.96 -0.37
C GLY A 56 7.85 7.64 -1.32
N ASN A 57 6.66 7.97 -0.81
CA ASN A 57 5.72 8.80 -1.55
C ASN A 57 6.32 10.20 -1.75
N GLY A 58 6.20 10.73 -2.97
CA GLY A 58 6.85 11.99 -3.34
C GLY A 58 8.31 11.85 -3.77
N ALA A 59 8.92 10.66 -3.75
CA ALA A 59 10.29 10.45 -4.25
C ALA A 59 10.46 10.68 -5.76
N GLY A 60 9.33 10.77 -6.51
CA GLY A 60 9.36 11.03 -7.96
C GLY A 60 9.08 9.80 -8.84
N LYS A 61 8.87 8.59 -8.26
CA LYS A 61 8.66 7.34 -9.03
C LYS A 61 7.57 7.47 -10.10
N SER A 62 6.37 7.89 -9.71
CA SER A 62 5.25 8.03 -10.64
C SER A 62 5.50 9.12 -11.69
N THR A 63 6.27 10.18 -11.36
CA THR A 63 6.67 11.20 -12.32
C THR A 63 7.63 10.63 -13.36
N LEU A 64 8.63 9.85 -12.93
CA LEU A 64 9.55 9.16 -13.82
C LEU A 64 8.80 8.21 -14.76
N MET A 65 7.86 7.39 -14.23
CA MET A 65 7.06 6.49 -15.05
C MET A 65 6.17 7.24 -16.05
N LYS A 66 5.57 8.36 -15.65
CA LYS A 66 4.78 9.20 -16.57
C LYS A 66 5.62 9.83 -17.67
N ILE A 67 6.91 10.11 -17.41
CA ILE A 67 7.85 10.56 -18.45
C ILE A 67 8.18 9.41 -19.41
N ILE A 68 8.51 8.23 -18.89
CA ILE A 68 8.78 7.03 -19.72
C ILE A 68 7.55 6.64 -20.54
N MET A 69 6.35 6.86 -20.02
CA MET A 69 5.10 6.64 -20.77
C MET A 69 4.72 7.78 -21.71
N GLY A 70 5.51 8.86 -21.77
CA GLY A 70 5.22 10.02 -22.62
C GLY A 70 4.03 10.87 -22.16
N ILE A 71 3.55 10.71 -20.94
CA ILE A 71 2.46 11.52 -20.36
C ILE A 71 3.01 12.90 -19.95
N TYR A 72 4.24 12.93 -19.41
CA TYR A 72 4.95 14.17 -19.10
C TYR A 72 6.22 14.24 -19.94
N GLN A 73 6.61 15.47 -20.31
CA GLN A 73 7.90 15.74 -20.92
C GLN A 73 8.94 16.03 -19.84
N ALA A 74 10.14 15.48 -19.98
CA ALA A 74 11.28 15.87 -19.14
C ALA A 74 11.69 17.30 -19.46
N ASP A 75 12.22 18.02 -18.46
CA ASP A 75 12.76 19.37 -18.68
C ASP A 75 14.21 19.30 -19.23
N SER A 76 14.93 18.23 -18.90
CA SER A 76 16.25 17.89 -19.44
C SER A 76 16.55 16.40 -19.28
N GLY A 77 17.60 15.92 -19.93
CA GLY A 77 18.02 14.52 -19.96
C GLY A 77 17.60 13.82 -21.24
N GLU A 78 17.94 12.55 -21.34
CA GLU A 78 17.75 11.76 -22.56
C GLU A 78 17.20 10.37 -22.24
N ILE A 79 16.36 9.85 -23.14
CA ILE A 79 15.82 8.50 -23.05
C ILE A 79 16.24 7.72 -24.31
N TYR A 80 16.74 6.52 -24.09
CA TYR A 80 17.10 5.59 -25.15
C TYR A 80 16.26 4.32 -25.02
N VAL A 81 15.64 3.88 -26.12
CA VAL A 81 14.89 2.63 -26.19
C VAL A 81 15.57 1.72 -27.22
N ALA A 82 15.97 0.52 -26.79
CA ALA A 82 16.75 -0.42 -27.60
C ALA A 82 18.01 0.20 -28.22
N GLY A 83 18.68 1.11 -27.49
CA GLY A 83 19.90 1.80 -27.91
C GLY A 83 19.68 3.04 -28.78
N GLU A 84 18.43 3.33 -29.19
CA GLU A 84 18.09 4.50 -30.00
C GLU A 84 17.58 5.64 -29.11
N LYS A 85 18.13 6.85 -29.29
CA LYS A 85 17.60 8.05 -28.64
C LYS A 85 16.16 8.26 -29.07
N THR A 86 15.26 8.36 -28.12
CA THR A 86 13.81 8.37 -28.38
C THR A 86 13.14 9.50 -27.62
N GLU A 87 12.35 10.32 -28.31
CA GLU A 87 11.48 11.29 -27.70
C GLU A 87 10.08 10.68 -27.47
N LEU A 88 9.77 10.38 -26.21
CA LEU A 88 8.49 9.81 -25.79
C LEU A 88 7.46 10.93 -25.61
N VAL A 89 6.93 11.47 -26.72
CA VAL A 89 6.06 12.65 -26.74
C VAL A 89 4.63 12.37 -26.30
N ASN A 90 4.18 11.12 -26.36
CA ASN A 90 2.86 10.69 -25.92
C ASN A 90 2.82 9.16 -25.68
N PRO A 91 1.76 8.64 -25.00
CA PRO A 91 1.64 7.22 -24.69
C PRO A 91 1.61 6.29 -25.92
N SER A 92 1.10 6.77 -27.07
CA SER A 92 1.09 5.95 -28.30
C SER A 92 2.52 5.69 -28.82
N VAL A 93 3.41 6.67 -28.70
CA VAL A 93 4.84 6.49 -29.05
C VAL A 93 5.51 5.51 -28.08
N ALA A 94 5.30 5.65 -26.76
CA ALA A 94 5.83 4.70 -25.80
C ALA A 94 5.37 3.28 -26.10
N LEU A 95 4.08 3.11 -26.39
CA LEU A 95 3.48 1.83 -26.76
C LEU A 95 4.07 1.25 -28.04
N SER A 96 4.27 2.06 -29.09
CA SER A 96 4.90 1.63 -30.36
C SER A 96 6.37 1.21 -30.19
N LYS A 97 7.05 1.72 -29.17
CA LYS A 97 8.41 1.31 -28.77
C LYS A 97 8.41 0.09 -27.83
N GLY A 98 7.24 -0.51 -27.58
CA GLY A 98 7.09 -1.72 -26.75
C GLY A 98 7.11 -1.45 -25.24
N ILE A 99 6.83 -0.24 -24.79
CA ILE A 99 6.70 0.12 -23.37
C ILE A 99 5.24 0.05 -22.97
N TYR A 100 4.91 -0.73 -21.95
CA TYR A 100 3.55 -0.84 -21.40
C TYR A 100 3.57 -0.71 -19.88
N MET A 101 2.61 0.04 -19.33
CA MET A 101 2.46 0.22 -17.89
C MET A 101 1.16 -0.44 -17.42
N VAL A 102 1.29 -1.29 -16.42
CA VAL A 102 0.19 -1.85 -15.64
C VAL A 102 0.04 -0.98 -14.39
N PRO A 103 -1.05 -0.23 -14.25
CA PRO A 103 -1.24 0.69 -13.15
C PRO A 103 -1.59 -0.05 -11.85
N GLN A 104 -1.43 0.64 -10.72
CA GLN A 104 -1.76 0.14 -9.39
C GLN A 104 -3.24 -0.29 -9.27
N GLU A 105 -4.16 0.54 -9.79
CA GLU A 105 -5.57 0.20 -9.93
C GLU A 105 -5.86 -0.18 -11.39
N PRO A 106 -6.33 -1.41 -11.67
CA PRO A 106 -6.65 -1.84 -13.04
C PRO A 106 -7.65 -0.90 -13.71
N MET A 107 -7.34 -0.46 -14.92
CA MET A 107 -8.16 0.49 -15.69
C MET A 107 -8.98 -0.24 -16.77
N LEU A 108 -9.84 -1.16 -16.34
CA LEU A 108 -10.73 -1.90 -17.22
C LEU A 108 -12.10 -1.22 -17.35
N PHE A 109 -12.74 -1.38 -18.51
CA PHE A 109 -14.13 -0.99 -18.70
C PHE A 109 -15.06 -2.02 -18.06
N PRO A 110 -15.76 -1.70 -16.95
CA PRO A 110 -16.44 -2.69 -16.12
C PRO A 110 -17.54 -3.47 -16.85
N ASN A 111 -18.23 -2.81 -17.79
CA ASN A 111 -19.35 -3.38 -18.52
C ASN A 111 -18.94 -4.18 -19.77
N MET A 112 -17.67 -4.13 -20.14
CA MET A 112 -17.12 -4.90 -21.26
C MET A 112 -16.60 -6.25 -20.79
N THR A 113 -16.56 -7.22 -21.69
CA THR A 113 -15.95 -8.52 -21.43
C THR A 113 -14.42 -8.40 -21.30
N VAL A 114 -13.78 -9.43 -20.76
CA VAL A 114 -12.31 -9.55 -20.73
C VAL A 114 -11.74 -9.44 -22.14
N GLU A 115 -12.31 -10.18 -23.10
CA GLU A 115 -11.90 -10.15 -24.52
C GLU A 115 -11.95 -8.73 -25.08
N GLU A 116 -13.08 -8.04 -24.91
CA GLU A 116 -13.26 -6.67 -25.40
C GLU A 116 -12.27 -5.68 -24.76
N ASN A 117 -12.04 -5.81 -23.46
CA ASN A 117 -11.04 -4.98 -22.76
C ASN A 117 -9.63 -5.18 -23.31
N ILE A 118 -9.24 -6.42 -23.60
CA ILE A 118 -7.90 -6.75 -24.09
C ILE A 118 -7.73 -6.28 -25.54
N LEU A 119 -8.74 -6.52 -26.39
CA LEU A 119 -8.66 -6.25 -27.84
C LEU A 119 -8.97 -4.82 -28.22
N MET A 120 -9.37 -3.99 -27.26
CA MET A 120 -9.67 -2.57 -27.53
C MET A 120 -8.46 -1.83 -28.11
N GLY A 121 -8.71 -1.07 -29.21
CA GLY A 121 -7.71 -0.23 -29.85
C GLY A 121 -6.77 -0.94 -30.81
N PHE A 122 -7.04 -2.21 -31.14
CA PHE A 122 -6.40 -2.90 -32.26
C PHE A 122 -7.15 -2.63 -33.57
N SER A 123 -6.41 -2.50 -34.68
CA SER A 123 -6.95 -2.30 -36.03
C SER A 123 -6.98 -3.57 -36.88
N GLU A 124 -6.44 -4.67 -36.36
CA GLU A 124 -6.34 -5.95 -37.03
C GLU A 124 -7.71 -6.66 -37.11
N SER A 125 -7.81 -7.71 -37.95
CA SER A 125 -9.04 -8.50 -38.06
C SER A 125 -9.39 -9.19 -36.73
N SER A 126 -10.67 -9.18 -36.37
CA SER A 126 -11.15 -9.75 -35.09
C SER A 126 -10.81 -11.25 -34.97
N SER A 127 -10.77 -12.00 -36.06
CA SER A 127 -10.46 -13.45 -36.03
C SER A 127 -8.99 -13.73 -35.72
N GLU A 128 -8.06 -12.95 -36.29
CA GLU A 128 -6.62 -13.07 -36.02
C GLU A 128 -6.29 -12.67 -34.59
N LEU A 129 -6.88 -11.56 -34.11
CA LEU A 129 -6.70 -11.08 -32.75
C LEU A 129 -7.19 -12.10 -31.71
N LYS A 130 -8.36 -12.72 -31.94
CA LYS A 130 -8.91 -13.74 -31.05
C LYS A 130 -8.04 -15.00 -31.01
N LYS A 131 -7.51 -15.43 -32.14
CA LYS A 131 -6.56 -16.53 -32.20
C LYS A 131 -5.29 -16.20 -31.41
N ARG A 132 -4.68 -15.03 -31.67
CA ARG A 132 -3.48 -14.57 -30.95
C ARG A 132 -3.73 -14.46 -29.44
N LEU A 133 -4.90 -13.97 -29.01
CA LEU A 133 -5.29 -13.91 -27.61
C LEU A 133 -5.40 -15.32 -27.00
N SER A 134 -6.07 -16.25 -27.67
CA SER A 134 -6.17 -17.64 -27.22
C SER A 134 -4.82 -18.30 -27.06
N ASP A 135 -3.90 -18.07 -28.03
CA ASP A 135 -2.54 -18.59 -27.98
C ASP A 135 -1.77 -18.02 -26.78
N LYS A 136 -1.90 -16.70 -26.51
CA LYS A 136 -1.26 -16.04 -25.37
C LYS A 136 -1.80 -16.52 -24.02
N VAL A 137 -3.11 -16.67 -23.88
CA VAL A 137 -3.74 -17.23 -22.66
C VAL A 137 -3.23 -18.65 -22.40
N SER A 138 -3.17 -19.48 -23.44
CA SER A 138 -2.64 -20.85 -23.36
C SER A 138 -1.16 -20.88 -22.98
N GLU A 139 -0.34 -19.98 -23.57
CA GLU A 139 1.09 -19.83 -23.28
C GLU A 139 1.35 -19.46 -21.81
N LEU A 140 0.48 -18.67 -21.21
CA LEU A 140 0.58 -18.26 -19.80
C LEU A 140 0.02 -19.31 -18.83
N GLY A 141 -0.71 -20.31 -19.35
CA GLY A 141 -1.36 -21.34 -18.53
C GLY A 141 -2.48 -20.78 -17.64
N TRP A 142 -3.07 -19.66 -18.02
CA TRP A 142 -4.12 -19.00 -17.24
C TRP A 142 -5.51 -19.53 -17.58
N ASN A 143 -6.30 -19.80 -16.55
CA ASN A 143 -7.70 -20.16 -16.72
C ASN A 143 -8.57 -18.89 -16.66
N VAL A 144 -8.56 -18.09 -17.75
CA VAL A 144 -9.31 -16.85 -17.85
C VAL A 144 -10.53 -17.06 -18.73
N ASN A 145 -11.73 -16.83 -18.19
CA ASN A 145 -12.94 -16.80 -18.99
C ASN A 145 -13.06 -15.45 -19.71
N LEU A 146 -12.71 -15.43 -20.99
CA LEU A 146 -12.67 -14.23 -21.82
C LEU A 146 -14.05 -13.56 -22.03
N GLN A 147 -15.15 -14.28 -21.81
CA GLN A 147 -16.52 -13.77 -21.97
C GLN A 147 -17.11 -13.17 -20.67
N ARG A 148 -16.42 -13.28 -19.53
CA ARG A 148 -16.84 -12.62 -18.29
C ARG A 148 -16.72 -11.11 -18.41
N LYS A 149 -17.66 -10.37 -17.79
CA LYS A 149 -17.56 -8.93 -17.66
C LYS A 149 -16.45 -8.56 -16.66
N ALA A 150 -15.70 -7.50 -16.94
CA ALA A 150 -14.62 -7.04 -16.07
C ALA A 150 -15.11 -6.68 -14.66
N SER A 151 -16.34 -6.18 -14.50
CA SER A 151 -16.96 -5.89 -13.21
C SER A 151 -17.16 -7.13 -12.29
N THR A 152 -17.08 -8.34 -12.83
CA THR A 152 -17.24 -9.59 -12.07
C THR A 152 -15.91 -10.23 -11.69
N LEU A 153 -14.80 -9.62 -12.08
CA LEU A 153 -13.45 -10.10 -11.79
C LEU A 153 -12.98 -9.62 -10.41
N SER A 154 -12.22 -10.46 -9.71
CA SER A 154 -11.42 -10.01 -8.58
C SER A 154 -10.35 -9.00 -9.03
N ILE A 155 -9.80 -8.22 -8.12
CA ILE A 155 -8.73 -7.26 -8.45
C ILE A 155 -7.52 -8.00 -9.04
N ALA A 156 -7.20 -9.18 -8.52
CA ALA A 156 -6.15 -10.04 -9.07
C ALA A 156 -6.41 -10.44 -10.52
N GLU A 157 -7.62 -10.91 -10.82
CA GLU A 157 -8.01 -11.26 -12.19
C GLU A 157 -7.92 -10.04 -13.12
N GLN A 158 -8.34 -8.85 -12.63
CA GLN A 158 -8.23 -7.60 -13.39
C GLN A 158 -6.77 -7.23 -13.66
N GLN A 159 -5.87 -7.41 -12.69
CA GLN A 159 -4.45 -7.16 -12.85
C GLN A 159 -3.82 -8.08 -13.91
N LEU A 160 -4.22 -9.36 -13.90
CA LEU A 160 -3.80 -10.32 -14.94
C LEU A 160 -4.30 -9.91 -16.33
N VAL A 161 -5.52 -9.39 -16.44
CA VAL A 161 -6.07 -8.87 -17.70
C VAL A 161 -5.26 -7.67 -18.21
N GLU A 162 -4.84 -6.75 -17.33
CA GLU A 162 -3.96 -5.63 -17.71
C GLU A 162 -2.59 -6.12 -18.21
N ILE A 163 -2.01 -7.11 -17.56
CA ILE A 163 -0.75 -7.73 -18.02
C ILE A 163 -0.95 -8.38 -19.40
N LEU A 164 -2.06 -9.09 -19.60
CA LEU A 164 -2.37 -9.73 -20.88
C LEU A 164 -2.58 -8.69 -22.01
N ARG A 165 -3.17 -7.53 -21.69
CA ARG A 165 -3.25 -6.38 -22.62
C ARG A 165 -1.86 -5.93 -23.08
N GLY A 166 -0.92 -5.82 -22.15
CA GLY A 166 0.48 -5.48 -22.47
C GLY A 166 1.13 -6.54 -23.37
N MET A 167 0.91 -7.81 -23.07
CA MET A 167 1.43 -8.93 -23.88
C MET A 167 0.85 -8.95 -25.30
N MET A 168 -0.44 -8.67 -25.46
CA MET A 168 -1.08 -8.58 -26.78
C MET A 168 -0.51 -7.43 -27.62
N ARG A 169 0.01 -6.38 -26.96
CA ARG A 169 0.68 -5.23 -27.59
C ARG A 169 2.18 -5.44 -27.79
N GLU A 170 2.66 -6.68 -27.61
CA GLU A 170 4.06 -7.05 -27.79
C GLU A 170 5.04 -6.23 -26.93
N ALA A 171 4.62 -5.94 -25.70
CA ALA A 171 5.44 -5.20 -24.77
C ALA A 171 6.79 -5.92 -24.52
N ARG A 172 7.87 -5.18 -24.68
CA ARG A 172 9.24 -5.60 -24.37
C ARG A 172 9.71 -5.04 -23.04
N ILE A 173 9.08 -3.98 -22.59
CA ILE A 173 9.29 -3.30 -21.30
C ILE A 173 7.94 -3.22 -20.60
N LEU A 174 7.85 -3.84 -19.42
CA LEU A 174 6.67 -3.78 -18.57
C LEU A 174 6.98 -2.95 -17.32
N ILE A 175 6.15 -1.97 -17.04
CA ILE A 175 6.16 -1.22 -15.79
C ILE A 175 4.99 -1.73 -14.96
N LEU A 176 5.26 -2.27 -13.78
CA LEU A 176 4.27 -2.79 -12.84
C LEU A 176 4.25 -1.89 -11.60
N ASP A 177 3.18 -1.11 -11.43
CA ASP A 177 3.05 -0.15 -10.34
C ASP A 177 2.26 -0.76 -9.18
N GLU A 178 2.95 -1.15 -8.11
CA GLU A 178 2.42 -1.82 -6.91
C GLU A 178 1.44 -2.96 -7.21
N PRO A 179 1.79 -3.92 -8.08
CA PRO A 179 0.83 -4.88 -8.63
C PRO A 179 0.26 -5.87 -7.60
N THR A 180 0.84 -5.93 -6.40
CA THR A 180 0.45 -6.85 -5.32
C THR A 180 -0.35 -6.20 -4.20
N SER A 181 -0.62 -4.90 -4.29
CA SER A 181 -1.22 -4.11 -3.19
C SER A 181 -2.58 -4.63 -2.71
N ALA A 182 -3.34 -5.29 -3.59
CA ALA A 182 -4.68 -5.81 -3.32
C ALA A 182 -4.80 -7.32 -3.57
N LEU A 183 -3.68 -8.06 -3.66
CA LEU A 183 -3.64 -9.49 -3.94
C LEU A 183 -3.48 -10.32 -2.67
N THR A 184 -4.09 -11.49 -2.66
CA THR A 184 -3.84 -12.55 -1.67
C THR A 184 -2.46 -13.17 -1.89
N PHE A 185 -1.94 -13.88 -0.89
CA PHE A 185 -0.64 -14.53 -0.99
C PHE A 185 -0.51 -15.47 -2.21
N ASP A 186 -1.52 -16.31 -2.46
CA ASP A 186 -1.51 -17.26 -3.59
C ASP A 186 -1.54 -16.54 -4.95
N GLU A 187 -2.27 -15.43 -5.03
CA GLU A 187 -2.33 -14.57 -6.20
C GLU A 187 -0.99 -13.88 -6.45
N VAL A 188 -0.31 -13.42 -5.38
CA VAL A 188 1.05 -12.85 -5.45
C VAL A 188 2.03 -13.90 -5.99
N GLN A 189 2.02 -15.12 -5.46
CA GLN A 189 2.88 -16.21 -5.92
C GLN A 189 2.61 -16.57 -7.39
N SER A 190 1.37 -16.52 -7.81
CA SER A 190 0.97 -16.74 -9.21
C SER A 190 1.51 -15.63 -10.12
N LEU A 191 1.40 -14.36 -9.71
CA LEU A 191 1.96 -13.22 -10.41
C LEU A 191 3.50 -13.31 -10.52
N PHE A 192 4.18 -13.71 -9.45
CA PHE A 192 5.64 -13.88 -9.44
C PHE A 192 6.12 -14.94 -10.42
N LYS A 193 5.38 -16.05 -10.56
CA LYS A 193 5.68 -17.06 -11.60
C LYS A 193 5.61 -16.46 -13.00
N VAL A 194 4.62 -15.61 -13.25
CA VAL A 194 4.45 -14.92 -14.54
C VAL A 194 5.60 -13.97 -14.81
N ILE A 195 5.97 -13.13 -13.83
CA ILE A 195 7.07 -12.17 -13.94
C ILE A 195 8.40 -12.90 -14.22
N ARG A 196 8.69 -13.99 -13.50
CA ARG A 196 9.89 -14.81 -13.76
C ARG A 196 9.89 -15.39 -15.18
N ASN A 197 8.73 -15.81 -15.70
CA ASN A 197 8.61 -16.31 -17.07
C ASN A 197 8.85 -15.20 -18.11
N PHE A 198 8.39 -13.98 -17.85
CA PHE A 198 8.64 -12.84 -18.72
C PHE A 198 10.13 -12.49 -18.77
N GLY A 199 10.83 -12.48 -17.64
CA GLY A 199 12.28 -12.29 -17.60
C GLY A 199 13.02 -13.33 -18.46
N LYS A 200 12.63 -14.62 -18.37
CA LYS A 200 13.19 -15.69 -19.21
C LYS A 200 12.95 -15.49 -20.71
N LYS A 201 11.89 -14.77 -21.10
CA LYS A 201 11.55 -14.42 -22.49
C LYS A 201 12.23 -13.13 -22.97
N GLY A 202 13.07 -12.51 -22.14
CA GLY A 202 13.79 -11.28 -22.47
C GLY A 202 12.97 -10.00 -22.28
N ILE A 203 11.80 -10.05 -21.64
CA ILE A 203 11.04 -8.86 -21.30
C ILE A 203 11.70 -8.20 -20.09
N GLY A 204 12.02 -6.90 -20.21
CA GLY A 204 12.53 -6.09 -19.10
C GLY A 204 11.38 -5.59 -18.25
N ILE A 205 11.54 -5.61 -16.93
CA ILE A 205 10.46 -5.23 -16.00
C ILE A 205 10.94 -4.18 -15.01
N ILE A 206 10.23 -3.08 -14.90
CA ILE A 206 10.35 -2.12 -13.79
C ILE A 206 9.23 -2.44 -12.80
N TYR A 207 9.62 -2.96 -11.65
CA TYR A 207 8.72 -3.38 -10.59
C TYR A 207 8.71 -2.35 -9.46
N ILE A 208 7.63 -1.59 -9.35
CA ILE A 208 7.49 -0.58 -8.31
C ILE A 208 6.80 -1.23 -7.12
N THR A 209 7.45 -1.20 -5.97
CA THR A 209 6.89 -1.73 -4.72
C THR A 209 7.46 -0.97 -3.52
N HIS A 210 6.74 -1.02 -2.41
CA HIS A 210 7.24 -0.62 -1.09
C HIS A 210 7.49 -1.83 -0.17
N ARG A 211 7.24 -3.06 -0.66
CA ARG A 211 7.40 -4.32 0.08
C ARG A 211 8.78 -4.91 -0.18
N LEU A 212 9.69 -4.79 0.78
CA LEU A 212 11.07 -5.25 0.62
C LEU A 212 11.19 -6.76 0.39
N ASN A 213 10.28 -7.56 0.97
CA ASN A 213 10.30 -9.02 0.75
C ASN A 213 10.11 -9.37 -0.73
N GLU A 214 9.26 -8.64 -1.45
CA GLU A 214 9.06 -8.84 -2.88
C GLU A 214 10.32 -8.52 -3.69
N VAL A 215 11.08 -7.49 -3.26
CA VAL A 215 12.34 -7.13 -3.92
C VAL A 215 13.31 -8.31 -3.92
N PHE A 216 13.51 -8.94 -2.76
CA PHE A 216 14.42 -10.09 -2.65
C PHE A 216 13.90 -11.34 -3.35
N GLU A 217 12.59 -11.48 -3.49
CA GLU A 217 11.99 -12.68 -4.07
C GLU A 217 12.02 -12.71 -5.59
N ILE A 218 11.76 -11.55 -6.25
CA ILE A 218 11.52 -11.56 -7.69
C ILE A 218 12.44 -10.65 -8.51
N THR A 219 13.16 -9.73 -7.91
CA THR A 219 13.95 -8.76 -8.66
C THR A 219 15.43 -9.16 -8.76
N THR A 220 16.09 -8.70 -9.81
CA THR A 220 17.53 -8.92 -10.04
C THR A 220 18.36 -7.71 -9.62
N HIS A 221 17.77 -6.52 -9.74
CA HIS A 221 18.37 -5.24 -9.38
C HIS A 221 17.41 -4.41 -8.54
N VAL A 222 17.97 -3.50 -7.77
CA VAL A 222 17.23 -2.53 -6.98
C VAL A 222 17.73 -1.12 -7.22
N SER A 223 16.80 -0.19 -7.39
CA SER A 223 17.07 1.25 -7.45
C SER A 223 16.22 1.94 -6.40
N ILE A 224 16.84 2.66 -5.47
CA ILE A 224 16.14 3.45 -4.45
C ILE A 224 16.06 4.90 -4.90
N MET A 225 14.84 5.41 -5.05
CA MET A 225 14.56 6.82 -5.30
C MET A 225 14.25 7.56 -4.00
N LYS A 226 14.95 8.68 -3.78
CA LYS A 226 14.75 9.56 -2.63
C LYS A 226 14.94 11.01 -3.05
N ASP A 227 13.99 11.88 -2.66
CA ASP A 227 14.05 13.33 -2.91
C ASP A 227 14.36 13.72 -4.37
N GLY A 228 13.89 12.90 -5.32
CA GLY A 228 14.06 13.12 -6.76
C GLY A 228 15.39 12.64 -7.33
N MET A 229 16.16 11.83 -6.61
CA MET A 229 17.42 11.24 -7.04
C MET A 229 17.42 9.72 -6.81
N ILE A 230 18.24 8.97 -7.55
CA ILE A 230 18.57 7.58 -7.23
C ILE A 230 19.76 7.59 -6.27
N THR A 231 19.54 7.07 -5.07
CA THR A 231 20.54 7.04 -3.98
C THR A 231 21.24 5.70 -3.83
N VAL A 232 20.57 4.62 -4.24
CA VAL A 232 21.10 3.26 -4.26
C VAL A 232 20.74 2.63 -5.60
N ASN A 233 21.68 1.94 -6.23
CA ASN A 233 21.46 1.23 -7.48
C ASN A 233 22.46 0.07 -7.59
N GLY A 234 21.97 -1.15 -7.82
CA GLY A 234 22.83 -2.32 -8.00
C GLY A 234 22.09 -3.65 -7.97
N PRO A 235 22.81 -4.77 -8.14
CA PRO A 235 22.25 -6.11 -7.99
C PRO A 235 21.65 -6.31 -6.58
N VAL A 236 20.49 -6.95 -6.49
CA VAL A 236 19.83 -7.24 -5.20
C VAL A 236 20.71 -8.07 -4.27
N SER A 237 21.56 -8.96 -4.85
CA SER A 237 22.51 -9.78 -4.09
C SER A 237 23.52 -9.01 -3.24
N ASP A 238 23.75 -7.74 -3.58
CA ASP A 238 24.76 -6.90 -2.94
C ASP A 238 24.22 -6.16 -1.72
N PHE A 239 22.91 -6.29 -1.43
CA PHE A 239 22.22 -5.55 -0.38
C PHE A 239 21.53 -6.49 0.60
N THR A 240 21.56 -6.11 1.87
CA THR A 240 20.72 -6.69 2.91
C THR A 240 19.40 -5.91 3.03
N LYS A 241 18.41 -6.47 3.75
CA LYS A 241 17.15 -5.76 4.04
C LYS A 241 17.42 -4.45 4.79
N GLU A 242 18.37 -4.46 5.72
CA GLU A 242 18.78 -3.28 6.49
C GLU A 242 19.39 -2.20 5.59
N ASP A 243 20.21 -2.55 4.59
CA ASP A 243 20.77 -1.60 3.65
C ASP A 243 19.69 -0.89 2.85
N LEU A 244 18.66 -1.63 2.41
CA LEU A 244 17.54 -1.04 1.67
C LEU A 244 16.67 -0.15 2.56
N VAL A 245 16.43 -0.53 3.81
CA VAL A 245 15.73 0.30 4.80
C VAL A 245 16.51 1.59 5.05
N ASN A 246 17.81 1.50 5.29
CA ASN A 246 18.68 2.67 5.52
C ASN A 246 18.69 3.61 4.30
N GLY A 247 18.70 3.05 3.08
CA GLY A 247 18.58 3.84 1.84
C GLY A 247 17.26 4.62 1.71
N LEU A 248 16.20 4.14 2.34
CA LEU A 248 14.89 4.80 2.36
C LEU A 248 14.75 5.87 3.46
N LEU A 249 15.48 5.73 4.59
CA LEU A 249 15.39 6.64 5.73
C LEU A 249 16.03 8.00 5.45
N PRO A 250 15.51 9.11 6.00
CA PRO A 250 16.16 10.43 5.96
C PRO A 250 17.54 10.40 6.65
N PRO A 251 18.54 11.14 6.12
CA PRO A 251 19.94 11.09 6.63
C PRO A 251 20.11 11.46 8.10
N ASN A 252 19.11 12.05 8.75
CA ASN A 252 19.15 12.44 10.17
C ASN A 252 18.51 11.42 11.13
N LEU A 253 18.01 10.27 10.63
CA LEU A 253 17.43 9.22 11.46
C LEU A 253 18.43 8.10 11.81
N GLU A 254 19.60 8.06 11.17
CA GLU A 254 20.64 7.07 11.46
C GLU A 254 21.14 7.05 12.92
N LYS A 255 20.85 8.09 13.69
CA LYS A 255 21.26 8.19 15.11
C LYS A 255 20.15 7.99 16.13
N LYS A 256 18.91 7.63 15.70
CA LYS A 256 17.79 7.41 16.63
C LYS A 256 17.39 5.96 16.83
N THR A 257 17.98 5.04 16.10
CA THR A 257 17.77 3.58 16.29
C THR A 257 18.44 3.05 17.57
N GLU A 258 19.38 3.79 18.17
CA GLU A 258 19.98 3.41 19.47
C GLU A 258 19.19 3.87 20.70
N ALA A 259 18.11 4.62 20.52
CA ALA A 259 17.16 4.94 21.58
C ALA A 259 15.91 4.05 21.48
N GLN A 260 16.06 2.77 21.20
CA GLN A 260 15.15 1.77 21.72
C GLN A 260 15.37 1.77 23.24
N GLN A 261 14.73 2.76 23.92
CA GLN A 261 14.46 2.62 25.34
C GLN A 261 13.78 1.25 25.45
N GLU A 262 14.32 0.40 26.31
CA GLU A 262 13.74 -0.86 26.73
C GLU A 262 12.22 -0.67 26.89
N GLU A 263 11.44 -1.02 25.85
CA GLU A 263 9.99 -1.02 26.00
C GLU A 263 9.71 -2.06 27.07
N LYS A 264 9.19 -1.60 28.21
CA LYS A 264 8.78 -2.48 29.28
C LYS A 264 7.84 -3.51 28.67
N VAL A 265 8.24 -4.78 28.71
CA VAL A 265 7.40 -5.90 28.31
C VAL A 265 6.04 -5.71 28.97
N PHE A 266 4.96 -5.69 28.18
CA PHE A 266 3.62 -5.51 28.70
C PHE A 266 3.30 -6.63 29.69
N LYS A 267 3.03 -6.29 30.95
CA LYS A 267 2.69 -7.25 32.00
C LYS A 267 1.20 -7.13 32.33
N ARG A 268 0.47 -8.22 32.15
CA ARG A 268 -0.97 -8.31 32.48
C ARG A 268 -1.23 -8.48 33.96
N GLU A 269 -0.22 -8.83 34.76
CA GLU A 269 -0.36 -9.13 36.16
C GLU A 269 -1.02 -7.96 36.90
N ASN A 270 -2.19 -8.21 37.50
CA ASN A 270 -3.02 -7.28 38.26
C ASN A 270 -3.75 -6.18 37.42
N LEU A 271 -3.96 -6.35 36.11
CA LEU A 271 -4.79 -5.45 35.31
C LEU A 271 -6.15 -6.08 35.03
N ASP A 272 -7.22 -5.32 35.25
CA ASP A 272 -8.55 -5.69 34.75
C ASP A 272 -8.65 -5.36 33.24
N PRO A 273 -9.28 -6.22 32.43
CA PRO A 273 -9.46 -5.97 31.02
C PRO A 273 -10.39 -4.78 30.78
N VAL A 274 -9.99 -3.86 29.89
CA VAL A 274 -10.83 -2.73 29.49
C VAL A 274 -11.89 -3.16 28.48
N LEU A 275 -11.58 -4.13 27.58
CA LEU A 275 -12.52 -4.70 26.62
C LEU A 275 -12.53 -6.23 26.77
N VAL A 276 -13.73 -6.80 26.85
CA VAL A 276 -13.93 -8.26 26.87
C VAL A 276 -14.91 -8.61 25.74
N VAL A 277 -14.48 -9.50 24.86
CA VAL A 277 -15.29 -10.12 23.82
C VAL A 277 -15.49 -11.57 24.20
N ASP A 278 -16.74 -12.01 24.36
CA ASP A 278 -17.09 -13.32 24.86
C ASP A 278 -18.12 -14.00 23.94
N ASP A 279 -17.68 -15.11 23.33
CA ASP A 279 -18.42 -15.95 22.39
C ASP A 279 -19.10 -15.16 21.25
N LEU A 280 -18.44 -14.07 20.80
CA LEU A 280 -19.03 -13.17 19.83
C LEU A 280 -19.07 -13.83 18.45
N SER A 281 -20.26 -13.78 17.83
CA SER A 281 -20.47 -14.21 16.45
C SER A 281 -21.22 -13.14 15.68
N GLY A 282 -20.86 -12.98 14.42
CA GLY A 282 -21.42 -12.02 13.49
C GLY A 282 -21.28 -12.49 12.03
N TYR A 283 -21.50 -11.59 11.11
CA TYR A 283 -21.33 -11.89 9.69
C TYR A 283 -19.85 -12.14 9.40
N GLY A 284 -19.50 -13.31 8.83
CA GLY A 284 -18.14 -13.65 8.45
C GLY A 284 -17.22 -14.14 9.58
N PHE A 285 -17.70 -14.24 10.82
CA PHE A 285 -16.92 -14.78 11.94
C PHE A 285 -17.82 -15.42 13.01
N SER A 286 -17.26 -16.31 13.83
CA SER A 286 -18.00 -17.02 14.88
C SER A 286 -17.11 -17.44 16.05
N HIS A 287 -17.72 -17.47 17.25
CA HIS A 287 -17.12 -17.97 18.50
C HIS A 287 -15.79 -17.28 18.84
N ILE A 288 -15.78 -15.94 18.79
CA ILE A 288 -14.58 -15.15 19.10
C ILE A 288 -14.54 -14.82 20.58
N HIS A 289 -13.39 -15.15 21.22
CA HIS A 289 -13.11 -14.84 22.62
C HIS A 289 -11.77 -14.14 22.76
N PHE A 290 -11.72 -12.97 23.34
CA PHE A 290 -10.50 -12.32 23.77
C PHE A 290 -10.75 -11.20 24.78
N SER A 291 -9.68 -10.81 25.48
CA SER A 291 -9.70 -9.62 26.36
C SER A 291 -8.57 -8.69 25.93
N LEU A 292 -8.78 -7.38 26.10
CA LEU A 292 -7.80 -6.33 25.82
C LEU A 292 -7.61 -5.48 27.07
N TYR A 293 -6.36 -5.15 27.39
CA TYR A 293 -5.97 -4.48 28.63
C TYR A 293 -5.53 -3.03 28.38
N PRO A 294 -5.65 -2.12 29.38
CA PRO A 294 -5.16 -0.75 29.24
C PRO A 294 -3.66 -0.70 28.90
N GLY A 295 -3.31 0.07 27.86
CA GLY A 295 -1.92 0.17 27.39
C GLY A 295 -1.39 -1.08 26.68
N GLU A 296 -2.26 -2.02 26.29
CA GLU A 296 -1.93 -3.16 25.45
C GLU A 296 -2.14 -2.86 23.98
N ILE A 297 -1.26 -3.36 23.13
CA ILE A 297 -1.49 -3.49 21.68
C ILE A 297 -1.79 -4.97 21.40
N LEU A 298 -3.06 -5.30 21.16
CA LEU A 298 -3.46 -6.62 20.71
C LEU A 298 -3.57 -6.64 19.19
N GLY A 299 -2.73 -7.44 18.55
CA GLY A 299 -2.80 -7.70 17.11
C GLY A 299 -3.92 -8.68 16.75
N ILE A 300 -4.71 -8.37 15.73
CA ILE A 300 -5.58 -9.32 15.04
C ILE A 300 -5.04 -9.49 13.64
N ALA A 301 -4.40 -10.63 13.38
CA ALA A 301 -3.81 -10.93 12.08
C ALA A 301 -4.59 -12.04 11.36
N GLY A 302 -4.33 -12.18 10.06
CA GLY A 302 -4.96 -13.17 9.19
C GLY A 302 -4.96 -12.71 7.74
N LEU A 303 -5.29 -13.61 6.84
CA LEU A 303 -5.39 -13.28 5.41
C LEU A 303 -6.61 -12.39 5.11
N VAL A 304 -6.61 -11.78 3.93
CA VAL A 304 -7.78 -11.03 3.42
C VAL A 304 -8.99 -11.98 3.38
N GLY A 305 -10.13 -11.52 3.92
CA GLY A 305 -11.34 -12.33 4.03
C GLY A 305 -11.39 -13.27 5.25
N ALA A 306 -10.45 -13.16 6.18
CA ALA A 306 -10.45 -13.95 7.42
C ALA A 306 -11.54 -13.56 8.44
N GLY A 307 -12.32 -12.49 8.19
CA GLY A 307 -13.39 -12.02 9.09
C GLY A 307 -12.94 -10.97 10.09
N ARG A 308 -11.74 -10.40 9.94
CA ARG A 308 -11.14 -9.43 10.88
C ARG A 308 -11.90 -8.09 10.91
N THR A 309 -12.11 -7.47 9.76
CA THR A 309 -12.83 -6.20 9.61
C THR A 309 -14.29 -6.34 10.06
N GLU A 310 -14.94 -7.47 9.73
CA GLU A 310 -16.30 -7.79 10.18
C GLU A 310 -16.38 -7.88 11.70
N LEU A 311 -15.41 -8.52 12.35
CA LEU A 311 -15.31 -8.60 13.81
C LEU A 311 -15.22 -7.21 14.45
N VAL A 312 -14.27 -6.38 14.00
CA VAL A 312 -14.07 -5.07 14.63
C VAL A 312 -15.19 -4.08 14.29
N SER A 313 -15.78 -4.18 13.10
CA SER A 313 -17.00 -3.44 12.73
C SER A 313 -18.19 -3.80 13.63
N THR A 314 -18.36 -5.08 13.96
CA THR A 314 -19.40 -5.56 14.89
C THR A 314 -19.16 -5.06 16.31
N ILE A 315 -17.91 -5.12 16.82
CA ILE A 315 -17.54 -4.56 18.14
C ILE A 315 -17.84 -3.05 18.20
N TYR A 316 -17.57 -2.32 17.10
CA TYR A 316 -17.83 -0.88 17.02
C TYR A 316 -19.32 -0.54 16.85
N GLY A 317 -20.20 -1.54 16.70
CA GLY A 317 -21.65 -1.35 16.55
C GLY A 317 -22.09 -0.87 15.18
N ARG A 318 -21.27 -1.13 14.15
CA ARG A 318 -21.59 -0.88 12.75
C ARG A 318 -22.36 -2.04 12.14
N ASP A 319 -21.93 -3.27 12.48
CA ASP A 319 -22.55 -4.51 12.00
C ASP A 319 -23.31 -5.21 13.13
N GLN A 320 -24.23 -6.09 12.77
CA GLN A 320 -25.14 -6.74 13.70
C GLN A 320 -24.45 -7.89 14.45
N VAL A 321 -24.63 -7.94 15.77
CA VAL A 321 -24.26 -9.09 16.60
C VAL A 321 -25.29 -10.20 16.41
N LEU A 322 -24.82 -11.43 16.12
CA LEU A 322 -25.67 -12.62 16.02
C LEU A 322 -25.76 -13.36 17.37
N SER A 323 -24.65 -13.49 18.10
CA SER A 323 -24.61 -14.07 19.46
C SER A 323 -23.37 -13.58 20.21
N GLY A 324 -23.32 -13.84 21.51
CA GLY A 324 -22.22 -13.46 22.38
C GLY A 324 -22.35 -12.06 22.96
N SER A 325 -21.26 -11.56 23.59
CA SER A 325 -21.29 -10.26 24.25
C SER A 325 -19.98 -9.48 24.11
N VAL A 326 -20.11 -8.14 24.20
CA VAL A 326 -18.99 -7.21 24.24
C VAL A 326 -19.13 -6.32 25.47
N LYS A 327 -18.12 -6.29 26.33
CA LYS A 327 -18.12 -5.46 27.54
C LYS A 327 -16.95 -4.48 27.52
N LEU A 328 -17.21 -3.22 27.88
CA LEU A 328 -16.21 -2.17 28.08
C LEU A 328 -16.22 -1.73 29.54
N ASP A 329 -15.08 -1.84 30.24
CA ASP A 329 -15.00 -1.60 31.69
C ASP A 329 -16.09 -2.35 32.48
N GLY A 330 -16.36 -3.60 32.13
CA GLY A 330 -17.39 -4.43 32.72
C GLY A 330 -18.84 -4.10 32.34
N LYS A 331 -19.08 -3.02 31.58
CA LYS A 331 -20.41 -2.63 31.11
C LYS A 331 -20.70 -3.27 29.75
N ASP A 332 -21.88 -3.87 29.64
CA ASP A 332 -22.34 -4.44 28.38
C ASP A 332 -22.62 -3.35 27.34
N ILE A 333 -21.95 -3.46 26.17
CA ILE A 333 -22.12 -2.57 25.02
C ILE A 333 -22.59 -3.34 23.77
N THR A 334 -23.00 -4.59 23.94
CA THR A 334 -23.39 -5.50 22.86
C THR A 334 -24.52 -4.92 22.01
N GLY A 335 -24.34 -4.84 20.71
CA GLY A 335 -25.34 -4.35 19.76
C GLY A 335 -25.73 -2.87 19.92
N LEU A 336 -24.97 -2.09 20.68
CA LEU A 336 -25.17 -0.64 20.74
C LEU A 336 -24.80 -0.02 19.37
N SER A 337 -25.46 1.09 19.04
CA SER A 337 -25.14 1.86 17.84
C SER A 337 -23.73 2.47 17.95
N THR A 338 -23.08 2.71 16.80
CA THR A 338 -21.76 3.34 16.70
C THR A 338 -21.62 4.60 17.55
N ARG A 339 -22.66 5.44 17.60
CA ARG A 339 -22.70 6.64 18.44
C ARG A 339 -22.54 6.31 19.92
N LYS A 340 -23.28 5.31 20.42
CA LYS A 340 -23.22 4.92 21.83
C LYS A 340 -21.91 4.23 22.18
N VAL A 341 -21.34 3.46 21.26
CA VAL A 341 -20.02 2.83 21.40
C VAL A 341 -18.93 3.90 21.46
N LEU A 342 -19.00 4.92 20.60
CA LEU A 342 -18.11 6.08 20.64
C LEU A 342 -18.21 6.84 21.97
N GLU A 343 -19.43 7.11 22.43
CA GLU A 343 -19.71 7.78 23.72
C GLU A 343 -19.21 6.94 24.91
N ALA A 344 -19.21 5.61 24.82
CA ALA A 344 -18.66 4.71 25.83
C ALA A 344 -17.12 4.75 25.88
N GLY A 345 -16.44 5.12 24.80
CA GLY A 345 -15.00 5.31 24.75
C GLY A 345 -14.24 4.38 23.80
N ILE A 346 -14.90 3.79 22.80
CA ILE A 346 -14.25 3.05 21.72
C ILE A 346 -14.25 3.91 20.45
N ASN A 347 -13.11 4.06 19.82
CA ASN A 347 -12.98 4.68 18.50
C ASN A 347 -12.47 3.69 17.46
N TYR A 348 -12.86 3.93 16.21
CA TYR A 348 -12.52 3.09 15.08
C TYR A 348 -11.92 3.90 13.93
N VAL A 349 -10.74 3.48 13.49
CA VAL A 349 -10.06 3.95 12.28
C VAL A 349 -10.25 2.88 11.22
N PRO A 350 -11.05 3.14 10.17
CA PRO A 350 -11.41 2.13 9.18
C PRO A 350 -10.30 1.90 8.16
N GLU A 351 -10.31 0.71 7.56
CA GLU A 351 -9.43 0.30 6.46
C GLU A 351 -9.56 1.24 5.25
N ASP A 352 -10.80 1.48 4.79
CA ASP A 352 -11.06 2.38 3.67
C ASP A 352 -11.16 3.83 4.15
N ARG A 353 -10.01 4.52 4.13
CA ARG A 353 -9.94 5.94 4.52
C ARG A 353 -10.74 6.85 3.61
N HIS A 354 -10.91 6.48 2.31
CA HIS A 354 -11.50 7.35 1.31
C HIS A 354 -13.02 7.36 1.34
N TYR A 355 -13.66 6.23 1.62
CA TYR A 355 -15.12 6.11 1.68
C TYR A 355 -15.65 6.21 3.09
N GLN A 356 -14.89 5.76 4.10
CA GLN A 356 -15.34 5.65 5.48
C GLN A 356 -14.59 6.59 6.42
N GLY A 357 -13.36 6.95 6.08
CA GLY A 357 -12.45 7.67 6.95
C GLY A 357 -12.49 9.19 6.79
N LEU A 358 -12.77 9.76 5.62
CA LEU A 358 -12.54 11.17 5.32
C LEU A 358 -13.76 11.87 4.70
N PHE A 359 -13.97 13.12 5.09
CA PHE A 359 -14.82 14.07 4.39
C PHE A 359 -13.96 14.84 3.37
N LYS A 360 -13.79 14.30 2.16
CA LYS A 360 -12.78 14.72 1.16
C LYS A 360 -12.77 16.22 0.83
N ILE A 361 -13.95 16.84 0.75
CA ILE A 361 -14.14 18.27 0.42
C ILE A 361 -14.15 19.17 1.66
N SER A 362 -14.00 18.60 2.86
CA SER A 362 -13.95 19.35 4.10
C SER A 362 -12.51 19.70 4.49
N SER A 363 -12.37 20.73 5.31
CA SER A 363 -11.07 21.17 5.81
C SER A 363 -10.39 20.11 6.69
N ILE A 364 -9.09 20.24 6.84
CA ILE A 364 -8.29 19.43 7.77
C ILE A 364 -8.82 19.60 9.20
N SER A 365 -9.14 20.83 9.61
CA SER A 365 -9.70 21.15 10.92
C SER A 365 -11.03 20.42 11.15
N ALA A 366 -11.96 20.51 10.20
CA ALA A 366 -13.27 19.84 10.28
C ALA A 366 -13.14 18.31 10.32
N ASN A 367 -12.22 17.73 9.54
CA ASN A 367 -11.94 16.30 9.58
C ASN A 367 -11.41 15.87 10.95
N THR A 368 -10.46 16.61 11.53
CA THR A 368 -9.85 16.29 12.83
C THR A 368 -10.86 16.35 13.97
N SER A 369 -11.78 17.32 13.94
CA SER A 369 -12.72 17.60 15.03
C SER A 369 -14.07 16.89 14.91
N SER A 370 -14.37 16.28 13.76
CA SER A 370 -15.71 15.75 13.44
C SER A 370 -16.27 14.76 14.46
N ALA A 371 -15.44 13.95 15.11
CA ALA A 371 -15.87 13.04 16.18
C ALA A 371 -16.37 13.75 17.44
N LEU A 372 -16.03 15.03 17.64
CA LEU A 372 -16.43 15.85 18.77
C LEU A 372 -17.81 16.52 18.58
N LEU A 373 -18.36 16.50 17.36
CA LEU A 373 -19.65 17.17 17.06
C LEU A 373 -20.82 16.58 17.84
N ASN A 374 -20.74 15.32 18.26
CA ASN A 374 -21.77 14.67 19.07
C ASN A 374 -21.78 15.12 20.54
N GLY A 375 -20.77 15.88 20.98
CA GLY A 375 -20.62 16.36 22.36
C GLY A 375 -20.66 17.88 22.45
N SER A 376 -20.54 18.40 23.68
CA SER A 376 -20.50 19.85 23.94
C SER A 376 -19.09 20.46 23.84
N LYS A 377 -18.06 19.67 23.49
CA LYS A 377 -16.66 20.12 23.47
C LYS A 377 -16.40 21.25 22.46
N LEU A 378 -17.11 21.27 21.33
CA LEU A 378 -16.99 22.30 20.28
C LEU A 378 -18.08 23.37 20.35
N GLY A 379 -18.91 23.37 21.42
CA GLY A 379 -20.04 24.27 21.60
C GLY A 379 -21.37 23.52 21.70
N ARG A 380 -22.39 24.13 22.33
CA ARG A 380 -23.68 23.47 22.56
C ARG A 380 -24.69 23.72 21.45
N PHE A 381 -24.73 24.95 20.92
CA PHE A 381 -25.68 25.38 19.88
C PHE A 381 -24.98 25.84 18.60
N PHE A 382 -23.78 26.41 18.73
CA PHE A 382 -22.96 26.89 17.63
C PHE A 382 -21.58 26.29 17.72
N LEU A 383 -21.00 25.95 16.55
CA LEU A 383 -19.66 25.43 16.44
C LEU A 383 -18.63 26.53 16.77
N ASN A 384 -17.77 26.27 17.74
CA ASN A 384 -16.65 27.16 18.07
C ASN A 384 -15.45 26.83 17.15
N ARG A 385 -15.37 27.56 16.04
CA ARG A 385 -14.31 27.36 15.03
C ARG A 385 -12.91 27.57 15.58
N LYS A 386 -12.73 28.54 16.50
CA LYS A 386 -11.42 28.79 17.10
C LYS A 386 -10.93 27.57 17.90
N LYS A 387 -11.82 26.95 18.66
CA LYS A 387 -11.52 25.75 19.43
C LYS A 387 -11.31 24.53 18.52
N GLU A 388 -12.02 24.44 17.43
CA GLU A 388 -11.83 23.44 16.38
C GLU A 388 -10.41 23.53 15.81
N ASP A 389 -9.97 24.74 15.41
CA ASP A 389 -8.65 25.00 14.88
C ASP A 389 -7.52 24.75 15.91
N GLU A 390 -7.74 25.12 17.17
CA GLU A 390 -6.80 24.85 18.27
C GLU A 390 -6.55 23.35 18.44
N ILE A 391 -7.62 22.54 18.43
CA ILE A 391 -7.52 21.08 18.53
C ILE A 391 -6.81 20.50 17.30
N ALA A 392 -7.21 20.91 16.10
CA ALA A 392 -6.61 20.41 14.86
C ALA A 392 -5.13 20.75 14.77
N LYS A 393 -4.76 21.99 15.19
CA LYS A 393 -3.36 22.44 15.22
C LYS A 393 -2.55 21.61 16.21
N SER A 394 -3.05 21.39 17.42
CA SER A 394 -2.35 20.59 18.43
C SER A 394 -2.01 19.20 17.91
N TYR A 395 -2.96 18.51 17.28
CA TYR A 395 -2.71 17.17 16.71
C TYR A 395 -1.81 17.22 15.47
N ALA A 396 -1.93 18.26 14.63
CA ALA A 396 -1.04 18.42 13.47
C ALA A 396 0.41 18.59 13.90
N ASP A 397 0.65 19.40 14.93
CA ASP A 397 1.99 19.63 15.51
C ASP A 397 2.51 18.34 16.19
N ASP A 398 1.68 17.70 17.02
CA ASP A 398 2.00 16.47 17.73
C ASP A 398 2.38 15.30 16.80
N PHE A 399 1.67 15.14 15.68
CA PHE A 399 1.89 14.07 14.73
C PHE A 399 2.81 14.46 13.58
N ARG A 400 3.38 15.69 13.64
CA ARG A 400 4.21 16.24 12.57
C ARG A 400 3.53 16.11 11.20
N THR A 401 2.22 16.40 11.16
CA THR A 401 1.45 16.36 9.92
C THR A 401 1.87 17.52 9.03
N LYS A 402 2.32 17.23 7.82
CA LYS A 402 2.71 18.26 6.86
C LYS A 402 1.46 18.89 6.25
N ILE A 403 1.09 20.09 6.72
CA ILE A 403 -0.05 20.87 6.26
C ILE A 403 0.43 22.28 5.86
N VAL A 404 -0.25 22.92 4.92
CA VAL A 404 -0.03 24.35 4.58
C VAL A 404 -0.98 25.21 5.41
N GLY A 405 -2.24 24.83 5.52
CA GLY A 405 -3.25 25.50 6.33
C GLY A 405 -4.31 24.56 6.84
N LEU A 406 -4.88 24.84 8.04
CA LEU A 406 -5.94 24.03 8.64
C LEU A 406 -7.25 24.05 7.85
N ASN A 407 -7.46 25.10 7.06
CA ASN A 407 -8.65 25.30 6.22
C ASN A 407 -8.53 24.63 4.84
N ASP A 408 -7.36 24.06 4.50
CA ASP A 408 -7.18 23.37 3.24
C ASP A 408 -8.03 22.08 3.22
N GLU A 409 -8.48 21.69 2.04
CA GLU A 409 -9.19 20.43 1.86
C GLU A 409 -8.28 19.25 2.21
N ILE A 410 -8.82 18.27 2.95
CA ILE A 410 -8.08 17.07 3.33
C ILE A 410 -7.58 16.27 2.12
N GLY A 411 -8.26 16.39 0.98
CA GLY A 411 -7.87 15.78 -0.29
C GLY A 411 -6.52 16.25 -0.83
N SER A 412 -6.02 17.41 -0.39
CA SER A 412 -4.70 17.94 -0.79
C SER A 412 -3.52 17.24 -0.10
N LEU A 413 -3.77 16.50 0.98
CA LEU A 413 -2.74 15.83 1.74
C LEU A 413 -2.32 14.48 1.12
N SER A 414 -1.06 14.10 1.34
CA SER A 414 -0.59 12.73 1.05
C SER A 414 -1.31 11.70 1.92
N GLY A 415 -1.37 10.43 1.46
CA GLY A 415 -2.03 9.35 2.18
C GLY A 415 -1.59 9.20 3.63
N GLY A 416 -0.30 9.31 3.93
CA GLY A 416 0.21 9.25 5.29
C GLY A 416 -0.25 10.42 6.16
N ASN A 417 -0.31 11.65 5.62
CA ASN A 417 -0.83 12.80 6.36
C ASN A 417 -2.35 12.70 6.57
N GLN A 418 -3.11 12.18 5.59
CA GLN A 418 -4.53 11.87 5.76
C GLN A 418 -4.76 10.87 6.90
N GLN A 419 -3.95 9.80 6.96
CA GLN A 419 -4.02 8.79 8.00
C GLN A 419 -3.78 9.38 9.40
N LYS A 420 -2.79 10.27 9.54
CA LYS A 420 -2.53 10.98 10.78
C LYS A 420 -3.73 11.82 11.24
N VAL A 421 -4.44 12.47 10.31
CA VAL A 421 -5.66 13.23 10.62
C VAL A 421 -6.80 12.32 11.09
N ILE A 422 -6.98 11.14 10.48
CA ILE A 422 -8.02 10.18 10.91
C ILE A 422 -7.71 9.67 12.33
N ILE A 423 -6.45 9.33 12.62
CA ILE A 423 -6.04 8.92 13.95
C ILE A 423 -6.23 10.06 14.96
N ALA A 424 -5.83 11.30 14.60
CA ALA A 424 -6.04 12.49 15.42
C ALA A 424 -7.52 12.70 15.77
N ARG A 425 -8.41 12.55 14.80
CA ARG A 425 -9.88 12.57 15.01
C ARG A 425 -10.31 11.56 16.07
N SER A 426 -9.81 10.34 15.96
CA SER A 426 -10.15 9.27 16.89
C SER A 426 -9.68 9.60 18.31
N LEU A 427 -8.51 10.21 18.46
CA LEU A 427 -7.94 10.57 19.76
C LEU A 427 -8.55 11.83 20.37
N SER A 428 -9.11 12.71 19.57
CA SER A 428 -9.74 13.97 20.05
C SER A 428 -10.85 13.73 21.09
N THR A 429 -11.50 12.58 21.06
CA THR A 429 -12.53 12.18 22.02
C THR A 429 -11.96 11.62 23.33
N SER A 430 -10.66 11.39 23.44
CA SER A 430 -10.00 10.76 24.58
C SER A 430 -10.51 9.33 24.83
N PRO A 431 -10.36 8.41 23.86
CA PRO A 431 -10.89 7.06 23.95
C PRO A 431 -10.12 6.20 24.96
N LYS A 432 -10.77 5.14 25.47
CA LYS A 432 -10.17 4.06 26.24
C LYS A 432 -9.59 2.98 25.35
N VAL A 433 -10.28 2.72 24.24
CA VAL A 433 -9.92 1.73 23.22
C VAL A 433 -9.90 2.39 21.86
N VAL A 434 -8.85 2.15 21.08
CA VAL A 434 -8.77 2.54 19.67
C VAL A 434 -8.61 1.28 18.81
N ILE A 435 -9.53 1.09 17.89
CA ILE A 435 -9.45 0.04 16.87
C ILE A 435 -8.80 0.67 15.64
N LEU A 436 -7.70 0.10 15.17
CA LEU A 436 -6.96 0.49 13.98
C LEU A 436 -7.05 -0.65 12.96
N ASP A 437 -7.83 -0.44 11.90
CA ASP A 437 -8.03 -1.45 10.86
C ASP A 437 -7.17 -1.09 9.65
N GLU A 438 -6.16 -1.92 9.37
CA GLU A 438 -5.15 -1.73 8.32
C GLU A 438 -4.55 -0.30 8.32
N PRO A 439 -4.01 0.20 9.45
CA PRO A 439 -3.69 1.62 9.61
C PRO A 439 -2.59 2.12 8.68
N THR A 440 -1.76 1.23 8.14
CA THR A 440 -0.65 1.60 7.24
C THR A 440 -0.91 1.24 5.78
N ARG A 441 -2.11 0.74 5.45
CA ARG A 441 -2.43 0.38 4.08
C ARG A 441 -2.39 1.60 3.14
N GLY A 442 -1.61 1.46 2.06
CA GLY A 442 -1.48 2.51 1.04
C GLY A 442 -0.79 3.79 1.51
N ILE A 443 0.10 3.70 2.52
CA ILE A 443 1.01 4.77 2.91
C ILE A 443 2.46 4.33 2.72
N ASP A 444 3.34 5.29 2.53
CA ASP A 444 4.77 5.02 2.31
C ASP A 444 5.52 4.61 3.60
N ALA A 445 6.73 4.06 3.44
CA ALA A 445 7.54 3.57 4.56
C ALA A 445 7.86 4.65 5.61
N ALA A 446 8.08 5.91 5.18
CA ALA A 446 8.36 7.00 6.11
C ALA A 446 7.11 7.37 6.93
N ALA A 447 5.94 7.45 6.27
CA ALA A 447 4.66 7.69 6.94
C ALA A 447 4.25 6.51 7.83
N ARG A 448 4.61 5.26 7.47
CA ARG A 448 4.42 4.07 8.30
C ARG A 448 5.13 4.21 9.64
N GLY A 449 6.40 4.61 9.64
CA GLY A 449 7.18 4.85 10.87
C GLY A 449 6.54 5.93 11.77
N ASP A 450 5.97 6.98 11.18
CA ASP A 450 5.25 8.01 11.95
C ASP A 450 3.97 7.44 12.60
N VAL A 451 3.20 6.60 11.88
CA VAL A 451 2.01 5.92 12.42
C VAL A 451 2.40 4.97 13.56
N TYR A 452 3.48 4.21 13.43
CA TYR A 452 4.01 3.35 14.47
C TYR A 452 4.37 4.13 15.74
N ASN A 453 5.05 5.27 15.58
CA ASN A 453 5.35 6.16 16.70
C ASN A 453 4.08 6.67 17.41
N ILE A 454 3.01 6.94 16.66
CA ILE A 454 1.71 7.33 17.23
C ILE A 454 1.11 6.16 18.03
N ILE A 455 1.12 4.94 17.48
CA ILE A 455 0.60 3.74 18.14
C ILE A 455 1.35 3.46 19.46
N HIS A 456 2.68 3.54 19.45
CA HIS A 456 3.49 3.40 20.66
C HIS A 456 3.20 4.51 21.70
N ARG A 457 2.92 5.74 21.25
CA ARG A 457 2.51 6.82 22.15
C ARG A 457 1.15 6.52 22.79
N LEU A 458 0.19 5.96 22.05
CA LEU A 458 -1.12 5.53 22.58
C LEU A 458 -0.92 4.49 23.69
N LYS A 459 -0.17 3.44 23.42
CA LYS A 459 0.19 2.43 24.42
C LYS A 459 0.76 3.07 25.68
N ARG A 460 1.75 3.97 25.54
CA ARG A 460 2.38 4.65 26.70
C ARG A 460 1.43 5.56 27.47
N SER A 461 0.39 6.10 26.83
CA SER A 461 -0.65 6.90 27.48
C SER A 461 -1.75 6.06 28.17
N GLY A 462 -1.63 4.71 28.12
CA GLY A 462 -2.59 3.80 28.72
C GLY A 462 -3.81 3.50 27.86
N VAL A 463 -3.86 3.99 26.62
CA VAL A 463 -4.94 3.66 25.67
C VAL A 463 -4.72 2.23 25.17
N ALA A 464 -5.76 1.41 25.21
CA ALA A 464 -5.74 0.07 24.66
C ALA A 464 -5.91 0.13 23.13
N VAL A 465 -5.08 -0.61 22.39
CA VAL A 465 -5.08 -0.62 20.93
C VAL A 465 -5.43 -2.00 20.42
N LEU A 466 -6.49 -2.09 19.62
CA LEU A 466 -6.80 -3.27 18.82
C LEU A 466 -6.31 -3.04 17.40
N LEU A 467 -5.18 -3.65 17.06
CA LEU A 467 -4.51 -3.48 15.77
C LEU A 467 -4.90 -4.63 14.84
N VAL A 468 -5.63 -4.32 13.78
CA VAL A 468 -6.00 -5.28 12.74
C VAL A 468 -5.07 -5.07 11.54
N SER A 469 -4.36 -6.12 11.12
CA SER A 469 -3.46 -6.04 9.98
C SER A 469 -3.36 -7.36 9.23
N SER A 470 -3.24 -7.27 7.90
CA SER A 470 -2.83 -8.37 7.02
C SER A 470 -1.31 -8.47 6.87
N ASP A 471 -0.60 -7.42 7.28
CA ASP A 471 0.86 -7.35 7.27
C ASP A 471 1.41 -7.99 8.56
N MET A 472 1.97 -9.20 8.43
CA MET A 472 2.54 -9.93 9.58
C MET A 472 3.75 -9.22 10.18
N GLU A 473 4.47 -8.44 9.38
CA GLU A 473 5.60 -7.62 9.83
C GLU A 473 5.12 -6.50 10.76
N GLU A 474 4.00 -5.85 10.42
CA GLU A 474 3.38 -4.83 11.28
C GLU A 474 2.92 -5.41 12.64
N ILE A 475 2.32 -6.59 12.62
CA ILE A 475 1.92 -7.29 13.85
C ILE A 475 3.13 -7.67 14.69
N GLU A 476 4.17 -8.26 14.07
CA GLU A 476 5.42 -8.63 14.76
C GLU A 476 6.10 -7.41 15.37
N GLU A 477 6.09 -6.26 14.70
CA GLU A 477 6.77 -5.06 15.21
C GLU A 477 6.00 -4.40 16.37
N LEU A 478 4.67 -4.26 16.25
CA LEU A 478 3.88 -3.41 17.14
C LEU A 478 3.17 -4.14 18.27
N ALA A 479 2.73 -5.40 18.06
CA ALA A 479 1.83 -6.04 19.00
C ALA A 479 2.53 -6.60 20.23
N ASP A 480 1.90 -6.49 21.40
CA ASP A 480 2.32 -7.16 22.64
C ASP A 480 1.94 -8.64 22.63
N ARG A 481 0.86 -8.98 21.97
CA ARG A 481 0.43 -10.33 21.59
C ARG A 481 -0.47 -10.24 20.38
N ALA A 482 -0.69 -11.38 19.72
CA ALA A 482 -1.60 -11.43 18.58
C ALA A 482 -2.54 -12.64 18.66
N ILE A 483 -3.71 -12.47 18.08
CA ILE A 483 -4.62 -13.54 17.71
C ILE A 483 -4.66 -13.65 16.19
N ILE A 484 -4.68 -14.87 15.68
CA ILE A 484 -4.74 -15.11 14.24
C ILE A 484 -6.12 -15.61 13.87
N MET A 485 -6.71 -14.99 12.87
CA MET A 485 -8.00 -15.40 12.32
C MET A 485 -7.85 -16.10 10.97
N PHE A 486 -8.57 -17.19 10.82
CA PHE A 486 -8.72 -17.92 9.57
C PHE A 486 -10.18 -18.38 9.42
N GLN A 487 -10.80 -18.07 8.28
CA GLN A 487 -12.20 -18.43 7.98
C GLN A 487 -13.18 -18.07 9.12
N GLY A 488 -13.04 -16.87 9.67
CA GLY A 488 -13.92 -16.34 10.70
C GLY A 488 -13.72 -16.91 12.11
N ARG A 489 -12.65 -17.64 12.39
CA ARG A 489 -12.34 -18.22 13.70
C ARG A 489 -10.92 -17.91 14.13
N ILE A 490 -10.67 -17.90 15.44
CA ILE A 490 -9.33 -17.81 15.98
C ILE A 490 -8.65 -19.18 15.82
N THR A 491 -7.49 -19.20 15.16
CA THR A 491 -6.67 -20.41 14.94
C THR A 491 -5.44 -20.45 15.84
N GLY A 492 -5.04 -19.31 16.43
CA GLY A 492 -3.90 -19.26 17.33
C GLY A 492 -3.87 -17.96 18.14
N THR A 493 -3.24 -18.02 19.31
CA THR A 493 -2.90 -16.86 20.12
C THR A 493 -1.42 -16.93 20.44
N PHE A 494 -0.69 -15.83 20.22
CA PHE A 494 0.75 -15.74 20.32
C PHE A 494 1.15 -14.65 21.31
N SER A 495 2.06 -14.97 22.23
CA SER A 495 2.72 -13.99 23.12
C SER A 495 3.78 -13.21 22.34
N ARG A 496 4.33 -12.14 22.94
CA ARG A 496 5.36 -11.30 22.29
C ARG A 496 6.56 -12.10 21.81
N GLU A 497 7.03 -13.06 22.61
CA GLU A 497 8.17 -13.90 22.27
C GLU A 497 7.89 -14.90 21.15
N GLU A 498 6.63 -15.17 20.89
CA GLU A 498 6.18 -16.10 19.83
C GLU A 498 5.84 -15.41 18.52
N LEU A 499 5.80 -14.07 18.50
CA LEU A 499 5.50 -13.29 17.30
C LEU A 499 6.68 -13.34 16.33
N THR A 500 6.59 -14.20 15.34
CA THR A 500 7.50 -14.27 14.19
C THR A 500 6.69 -14.40 12.91
N GLN A 501 7.17 -13.81 11.81
CA GLN A 501 6.46 -13.84 10.52
C GLN A 501 6.09 -15.28 10.10
N ASP A 502 7.00 -16.23 10.27
CA ASP A 502 6.77 -17.63 9.87
C ASP A 502 5.62 -18.25 10.64
N ARG A 503 5.57 -18.06 11.97
CA ARG A 503 4.50 -18.61 12.81
C ARG A 503 3.16 -17.94 12.54
N LEU A 504 3.15 -16.61 12.43
CA LEU A 504 1.94 -15.85 12.13
C LEU A 504 1.39 -16.23 10.74
N THR A 505 2.27 -16.34 9.75
CA THR A 505 1.91 -16.77 8.40
C THR A 505 1.34 -18.19 8.42
N SER A 506 2.03 -19.14 9.01
CA SER A 506 1.55 -20.54 9.10
C SER A 506 0.17 -20.64 9.74
N ALA A 507 -0.05 -19.94 10.87
CA ALA A 507 -1.34 -19.94 11.55
C ALA A 507 -2.44 -19.28 10.72
N SER A 508 -2.11 -18.27 9.88
CA SER A 508 -3.06 -17.59 9.01
C SER A 508 -3.56 -18.47 7.85
N PHE A 509 -2.88 -19.56 7.54
CA PHE A 509 -3.33 -20.63 6.63
C PHE A 509 -4.08 -21.76 7.34
N GLY A 510 -4.35 -21.63 8.64
CA GLY A 510 -5.07 -22.65 9.43
C GLY A 510 -4.20 -23.82 9.90
N PHE A 511 -2.87 -23.75 9.71
CA PHE A 511 -1.95 -24.70 10.34
C PHE A 511 -1.86 -24.38 11.83
N LYS A 512 -2.38 -25.27 12.68
CA LYS A 512 -2.27 -25.13 14.13
C LYS A 512 -0.80 -25.25 14.52
N GLY A 513 -0.24 -24.18 15.10
CA GLY A 513 1.03 -24.29 15.81
C GLY A 513 0.87 -25.32 16.93
N GLU A 514 1.84 -26.25 17.06
CA GLU A 514 1.83 -27.26 18.11
C GLU A 514 1.80 -26.62 19.49
N LYS A 515 0.60 -26.45 20.03
CA LYS A 515 0.22 -26.52 21.46
C LYS A 515 -1.28 -26.32 21.54
N GLU A 516 -2.00 -27.43 21.66
CA GLU A 516 -3.32 -27.40 22.29
C GLU A 516 -3.13 -26.86 23.71
N VAL A 517 -3.72 -25.72 24.00
CA VAL A 517 -3.93 -25.28 25.37
C VAL A 517 -5.07 -26.16 25.90
N SER A 518 -4.70 -27.19 26.64
CA SER A 518 -5.61 -27.88 27.53
C SER A 518 -6.02 -26.91 28.63
N GLU A 519 -7.35 -26.66 28.71
CA GLU A 519 -8.15 -26.06 29.79
C GLU A 519 -7.82 -24.65 30.29
#